data_2a0bdf8d43b6a7ace1002130fa2e1690
#
_entry.id   2a0bdf8d43b6a7ace1002130fa2e1690
#
_cell.length_a   1.000
_cell.length_b   1.000
_cell.length_c   1.000
_cell.angle_alpha   90.00
_cell.angle_beta   90.00
_cell.angle_gamma   90.00
#
_symmetry.space_group_name_H-M   'P 1'
#
loop_
_entity.id
_entity.type
_entity.pdbx_description
1 polymer ?
#
loop_
_entity_poly.entity_id
_entity_poly.type
_entity_poly.pdbx_seq_one_letter_code
_entity_poly.pdbx_strand_id
1 'polypeptide(L)'
;QQVSSAASDVYKRQVLGTMLMYLIHLALPKILTYKNHRDFSPIQVRLAKDSNIPDYVSRMHSATRNLQESLPIFFACAVLSIVMNVDSFSYALTWLILRIIYFLCYAYKLNPYRTIAWLGSIICLILMAINLI
;
A
#
# COMPACT_ATOMS: atom_id res chain seq x y z
N GLN A 1 -2.50 -25.52 19.20
CA GLN A 1 -3.62 -25.12 18.30
C GLN A 1 -4.17 -23.73 18.63
N GLN A 2 -4.26 -23.32 19.90
CA GLN A 2 -4.78 -22.00 20.26
C GLN A 2 -3.83 -20.85 19.84
N VAL A 3 -2.52 -21.03 19.93
CA VAL A 3 -1.53 -20.02 19.49
C VAL A 3 -1.55 -19.84 17.99
N SER A 4 -1.74 -20.90 17.21
CA SER A 4 -1.81 -20.82 15.76
C SER A 4 -3.12 -20.14 15.28
N SER A 5 -4.24 -20.28 15.98
CA SER A 5 -5.48 -19.59 15.65
C SER A 5 -5.40 -18.09 15.93
N ALA A 6 -4.79 -17.68 17.05
CA ALA A 6 -4.58 -16.28 17.38
C ALA A 6 -3.63 -15.59 16.36
N ALA A 7 -2.52 -16.24 15.99
CA ALA A 7 -1.63 -15.75 14.94
C ALA A 7 -2.35 -15.62 13.59
N SER A 8 -3.14 -16.61 13.20
CA SER A 8 -3.94 -16.58 11.98
C SER A 8 -4.95 -15.42 11.98
N ASP A 9 -5.61 -15.13 13.10
CA ASP A 9 -6.57 -14.03 13.21
C ASP A 9 -5.89 -12.67 13.10
N VAL A 10 -4.70 -12.52 13.66
CA VAL A 10 -3.88 -11.29 13.51
C VAL A 10 -3.50 -11.08 12.05
N TYR A 11 -3.05 -12.11 11.34
CA TYR A 11 -2.73 -12.03 9.91
C TYR A 11 -3.95 -11.69 9.05
N LYS A 12 -5.10 -12.28 9.34
CA LYS A 12 -6.35 -11.94 8.64
C LYS A 12 -6.69 -10.46 8.79
N ARG A 13 -6.60 -9.91 10.00
CA ARG A 13 -6.82 -8.48 10.26
C ARG A 13 -5.83 -7.61 9.48
N GLN A 14 -4.59 -8.04 9.37
CA GLN A 14 -3.55 -7.31 8.65
C GLN A 14 -3.76 -7.33 7.13
N VAL A 15 -4.15 -8.47 6.57
CA VAL A 15 -4.53 -8.57 5.15
C VAL A 15 -5.74 -7.67 4.87
N LEU A 16 -6.77 -7.71 5.73
CA LEU A 16 -7.93 -6.83 5.61
C LEU A 16 -7.57 -5.35 5.76
N GLY A 17 -6.67 -5.00 6.69
CA GLY A 17 -6.15 -3.65 6.84
C GLY A 17 -5.41 -3.16 5.59
N THR A 18 -4.64 -4.03 4.95
CA THR A 18 -3.95 -3.72 3.68
C THR A 18 -4.93 -3.53 2.53
N MET A 19 -6.00 -4.34 2.47
CA MET A 19 -7.06 -4.16 1.49
C MET A 19 -7.79 -2.83 1.69
N LEU A 20 -8.10 -2.48 2.94
CA LEU A 20 -8.73 -1.19 3.28
C LEU A 20 -7.81 -0.03 2.89
N MET A 21 -6.53 -0.11 3.20
CA MET A 21 -5.54 0.88 2.78
C MET A 21 -5.53 1.05 1.26
N TYR A 22 -5.56 -0.05 0.52
CA TYR A 22 -5.61 -0.02 -0.93
C TYR A 22 -6.88 0.66 -1.46
N LEU A 23 -8.04 0.37 -0.86
CA LEU A 23 -9.30 1.03 -1.21
C LEU A 23 -9.24 2.54 -0.95
N ILE A 24 -8.63 2.96 0.16
CA ILE A 24 -8.41 4.38 0.48
C ILE A 24 -7.51 5.02 -0.60
N HIS A 25 -6.42 4.37 -1.01
CA HIS A 25 -5.54 4.87 -2.08
C HIS A 25 -6.27 5.04 -3.41
N LEU A 26 -7.19 4.16 -3.72
CA LEU A 26 -8.01 4.26 -4.94
C LEU A 26 -9.07 5.36 -4.85
N ALA A 27 -9.70 5.52 -3.70
CA ALA A 27 -10.82 6.45 -3.50
C ALA A 27 -10.36 7.88 -3.28
N LEU A 28 -9.28 8.09 -2.52
CA LEU A 28 -8.85 9.41 -2.07
C LEU A 28 -8.56 10.39 -3.22
N PRO A 29 -7.80 10.04 -4.27
CA PRO A 29 -7.58 10.94 -5.39
C PRO A 29 -8.88 11.33 -6.10
N LYS A 30 -9.81 10.38 -6.23
CA LYS A 30 -11.11 10.62 -6.88
C LYS A 30 -11.98 11.57 -6.06
N ILE A 31 -12.06 11.35 -4.75
CA ILE A 31 -12.85 12.18 -3.82
C ILE A 31 -12.30 13.61 -3.80
N LEU A 32 -10.98 13.78 -3.70
CA LEU A 32 -10.35 15.09 -3.67
C LEU A 32 -10.54 15.84 -4.99
N THR A 33 -10.43 15.14 -6.12
CA THR A 33 -10.66 15.75 -7.43
C THR A 33 -12.11 16.16 -7.61
N TYR A 34 -13.06 15.31 -7.24
CA TYR A 34 -14.49 15.62 -7.32
C TYR A 34 -14.88 16.81 -6.43
N LYS A 35 -14.30 16.89 -5.23
CA LYS A 35 -14.58 17.99 -4.30
C LYS A 35 -14.04 19.34 -4.79
N ASN A 36 -12.86 19.34 -5.42
CA ASN A 36 -12.15 20.56 -5.79
C ASN A 36 -12.38 20.96 -7.26
N HIS A 37 -12.69 20.01 -8.13
CA HIS A 37 -12.83 20.21 -9.57
C HIS A 37 -13.97 19.33 -10.11
N ARG A 38 -15.19 19.81 -10.04
CA ARG A 38 -16.39 19.08 -10.50
C ARG A 38 -16.42 18.76 -12.00
N ASP A 39 -15.58 19.45 -12.79
CA ASP A 39 -15.61 19.37 -14.25
C ASP A 39 -14.80 18.19 -14.82
N PHE A 40 -14.08 17.44 -13.98
CA PHE A 40 -13.29 16.29 -14.43
C PHE A 40 -14.05 14.98 -14.33
N SER A 41 -14.10 14.25 -15.44
CA SER A 41 -14.64 12.90 -15.41
C SER A 41 -13.71 11.94 -14.62
N PRO A 42 -14.27 10.91 -13.96
CA PRO A 42 -13.44 9.91 -13.26
C PRO A 42 -12.41 9.20 -14.16
N ILE A 43 -12.69 9.12 -15.46
CA ILE A 43 -11.80 8.53 -16.47
C ILE A 43 -10.60 9.43 -16.74
N GLN A 44 -10.80 10.74 -16.84
CA GLN A 44 -9.72 11.71 -17.05
C GLN A 44 -8.75 11.71 -15.86
N VAL A 45 -9.29 11.68 -14.64
CA VAL A 45 -8.49 11.57 -13.42
C VAL A 45 -7.64 10.28 -13.40
N ARG A 46 -8.20 9.18 -13.88
CA ARG A 46 -7.50 7.88 -13.93
C ARG A 46 -6.37 7.86 -14.97
N LEU A 47 -6.55 8.53 -16.08
CA LEU A 47 -5.55 8.54 -17.16
C LEU A 47 -4.42 9.52 -16.90
N ALA A 48 -4.59 10.50 -16.01
CA ALA A 48 -3.62 11.53 -15.64
C ALA A 48 -2.96 12.23 -16.87
N LYS A 49 -3.67 12.24 -18.00
CA LYS A 49 -3.14 12.71 -19.29
C LYS A 49 -3.43 14.18 -19.59
N ASP A 50 -4.34 14.79 -18.82
CA ASP A 50 -4.73 16.18 -19.05
C ASP A 50 -3.81 17.13 -18.27
N SER A 51 -3.31 18.15 -18.96
CA SER A 51 -2.50 19.22 -18.39
C SER A 51 -3.19 20.06 -17.30
N ASN A 52 -4.50 19.87 -17.15
CA ASN A 52 -5.34 20.58 -16.17
C ASN A 52 -5.54 19.83 -14.85
N ILE A 53 -5.00 18.60 -14.72
CA ILE A 53 -5.12 17.83 -13.48
C ILE A 53 -4.10 18.36 -12.47
N PRO A 54 -4.52 18.64 -11.21
CA PRO A 54 -3.60 19.08 -10.17
C PRO A 54 -2.46 18.09 -9.95
N ASP A 55 -1.25 18.59 -9.78
CA ASP A 55 -0.04 17.79 -9.57
C ASP A 55 -0.16 16.77 -8.44
N TYR A 56 -0.86 17.13 -7.35
CA TYR A 56 -1.02 16.22 -6.21
C TYR A 56 -1.86 14.97 -6.56
N VAL A 57 -2.84 15.11 -7.46
CA VAL A 57 -3.66 13.97 -7.95
C VAL A 57 -2.80 13.03 -8.78
N SER A 58 -1.98 13.55 -9.67
CA SER A 58 -1.05 12.76 -10.47
C SER A 58 -0.06 12.00 -9.58
N ARG A 59 0.45 12.65 -8.53
CA ARG A 59 1.35 12.00 -7.55
C ARG A 59 0.63 10.90 -6.77
N MET A 60 -0.59 11.12 -6.33
CA MET A 60 -1.37 10.08 -5.63
C MET A 60 -1.62 8.86 -6.53
N HIS A 61 -1.90 9.05 -7.82
CA HIS A 61 -2.01 7.96 -8.78
C HIS A 61 -0.71 7.16 -8.94
N SER A 62 0.42 7.86 -8.98
CA SER A 62 1.73 7.20 -9.06
C SER A 62 2.03 6.39 -7.79
N ALA A 63 1.68 6.91 -6.62
CA ALA A 63 1.81 6.18 -5.36
C ALA A 63 0.92 4.94 -5.32
N THR A 64 -0.31 5.04 -5.81
CA THR A 64 -1.25 3.92 -5.90
C THR A 64 -0.73 2.84 -6.86
N ARG A 65 -0.19 3.22 -8.01
CA ARG A 65 0.41 2.27 -8.95
C ARG A 65 1.58 1.52 -8.31
N ASN A 66 2.46 2.23 -7.62
CA ASN A 66 3.57 1.59 -6.92
C ASN A 66 3.12 0.62 -5.82
N LEU A 67 2.03 0.95 -5.12
CA LEU A 67 1.40 0.04 -4.17
C LEU A 67 0.88 -1.22 -4.89
N GLN A 68 0.18 -1.06 -6.02
CA GLN A 68 -0.34 -2.17 -6.81
C GLN A 68 0.74 -3.15 -7.26
N GLU A 69 1.93 -2.65 -7.61
CA GLU A 69 3.06 -3.48 -8.02
C GLU A 69 3.58 -4.37 -6.89
N SER A 70 3.49 -3.92 -5.65
CA SER A 70 3.98 -4.66 -4.47
C SER A 70 2.92 -5.53 -3.78
N LEU A 71 1.64 -5.27 -4.01
CA LEU A 71 0.54 -6.01 -3.37
C LEU A 71 0.55 -7.52 -3.65
N PRO A 72 0.78 -8.00 -4.89
CA PRO A 72 0.80 -9.43 -5.15
C PRO A 72 1.88 -10.15 -4.34
N ILE A 73 3.06 -9.55 -4.23
CA ILE A 73 4.17 -10.10 -3.45
C ILE A 73 3.81 -10.16 -1.96
N PHE A 74 3.26 -9.06 -1.44
CA PHE A 74 2.81 -9.00 -0.04
C PHE A 74 1.75 -10.06 0.27
N PHE A 75 0.72 -10.17 -0.56
CA PHE A 75 -0.36 -11.16 -0.34
C PHE A 75 0.15 -12.59 -0.47
N ALA A 76 1.03 -12.88 -1.42
CA ALA A 76 1.65 -14.19 -1.54
C ALA A 76 2.44 -14.55 -0.27
N CYS A 77 3.28 -13.66 0.22
CA CYS A 77 4.05 -13.87 1.46
C CYS A 77 3.14 -14.01 2.69
N ALA A 78 2.09 -13.19 2.78
CA ALA A 78 1.14 -13.23 3.91
C ALA A 78 0.34 -14.55 3.93
N VAL A 79 -0.17 -14.99 2.79
CA VAL A 79 -0.90 -16.26 2.67
C VAL A 79 0.00 -17.45 2.98
N LEU A 80 1.22 -17.47 2.44
CA LEU A 80 2.18 -18.54 2.73
C LEU A 80 2.56 -18.56 4.22
N SER A 81 2.76 -17.41 4.85
CA SER A 81 3.02 -17.33 6.29
C SER A 81 1.87 -17.93 7.12
N ILE A 82 0.62 -17.69 6.72
CA ILE A 82 -0.55 -18.28 7.38
C ILE A 82 -0.58 -19.80 7.19
N VAL A 83 -0.36 -20.28 5.97
CA VAL A 83 -0.43 -21.72 5.63
C VAL A 83 0.70 -22.49 6.32
N MET A 84 1.91 -21.93 6.35
CA MET A 84 3.08 -22.55 6.94
C MET A 84 3.21 -22.33 8.45
N ASN A 85 2.31 -21.56 9.06
CA ASN A 85 2.37 -21.15 10.46
C ASN A 85 3.68 -20.45 10.86
N VAL A 86 4.22 -19.63 9.95
CA VAL A 86 5.44 -18.85 10.19
C VAL A 86 5.06 -17.45 10.68
N ASP A 87 5.69 -16.99 11.75
CA ASP A 87 5.43 -15.66 12.28
C ASP A 87 6.21 -14.59 11.49
N SER A 88 5.55 -13.92 10.58
CA SER A 88 6.05 -12.76 9.84
C SER A 88 5.29 -11.47 10.17
N PHE A 89 4.56 -11.45 11.28
CA PHE A 89 3.70 -10.33 11.67
C PHE A 89 4.44 -8.99 11.73
N SER A 90 5.59 -8.95 12.38
CA SER A 90 6.37 -7.71 12.54
C SER A 90 6.81 -7.12 11.20
N TYR A 91 7.26 -7.96 10.27
CA TYR A 91 7.66 -7.52 8.93
C TYR A 91 6.46 -6.98 8.12
N ALA A 92 5.34 -7.69 8.19
CA ALA A 92 4.13 -7.29 7.49
C ALA A 92 3.53 -5.98 8.05
N LEU A 93 3.53 -5.80 9.37
CA LEU A 93 3.09 -4.55 10.01
C LEU A 93 4.02 -3.39 9.65
N THR A 94 5.33 -3.59 9.70
CA THR A 94 6.32 -2.59 9.31
C THR A 94 6.16 -2.20 7.84
N TRP A 95 5.93 -3.17 6.96
CA TRP A 95 5.65 -2.91 5.55
C TRP A 95 4.41 -2.02 5.38
N LEU A 96 3.32 -2.32 6.07
CA LEU A 96 2.09 -1.54 6.01
C LEU A 96 2.31 -0.09 6.45
N ILE A 97 3.00 0.11 7.58
CA ILE A 97 3.34 1.44 8.10
C ILE A 97 4.20 2.22 7.10
N LEU A 98 5.22 1.59 6.53
CA LEU A 98 6.09 2.21 5.53
C LEU A 98 5.33 2.58 4.26
N ARG A 99 4.32 1.82 3.87
CA ARG A 99 3.46 2.17 2.73
C ARG A 99 2.57 3.38 3.00
N ILE A 100 2.05 3.51 4.22
CA ILE A 100 1.30 4.71 4.63
C ILE A 100 2.23 5.94 4.62
N ILE A 101 3.43 5.82 5.21
CA ILE A 101 4.43 6.90 5.20
C ILE A 101 4.82 7.26 3.76
N TYR A 102 5.07 6.28 2.90
CA TYR A 102 5.37 6.49 1.48
C TYR A 102 4.28 7.31 0.78
N PHE A 103 3.02 6.96 0.99
CA PHE A 103 1.89 7.68 0.40
C PHE A 103 1.85 9.15 0.85
N LEU A 104 2.01 9.40 2.16
CA LEU A 104 2.05 10.76 2.70
C LEU A 104 3.24 11.56 2.17
N CYS A 105 4.45 10.96 2.12
CA CYS A 105 5.63 11.60 1.57
C CYS A 105 5.46 11.93 0.07
N TYR A 106 4.75 11.07 -0.65
CA TYR A 106 4.46 11.31 -2.07
C TYR A 106 3.50 12.48 -2.26
N ALA A 107 2.43 12.54 -1.45
CA ALA A 107 1.46 13.63 -1.48
C ALA A 107 2.09 15.00 -1.18
N TYR A 108 3.00 15.04 -0.19
CA TYR A 108 3.67 16.28 0.27
C TYR A 108 5.01 16.59 -0.43
N LYS A 109 5.40 15.87 -1.48
CA LYS A 109 6.68 16.07 -2.22
C LYS A 109 7.95 15.88 -1.36
N LEU A 110 7.90 15.05 -0.34
CA LEU A 110 9.06 14.79 0.53
C LEU A 110 9.96 13.72 -0.12
N ASN A 111 10.73 14.12 -1.15
CA ASN A 111 11.49 13.21 -2.00
C ASN A 111 12.48 12.28 -1.28
N PRO A 112 13.36 12.74 -0.35
CA PRO A 112 14.32 11.83 0.28
C PRO A 112 13.63 10.78 1.16
N TYR A 113 12.62 11.18 1.93
CA TYR A 113 11.88 10.29 2.82
C TYR A 113 11.01 9.27 2.07
N ARG A 114 10.47 9.66 0.93
CA ARG A 114 9.75 8.77 0.03
C ARG A 114 10.58 7.58 -0.42
N THR A 115 11.80 7.83 -0.88
CA THR A 115 12.71 6.78 -1.36
C THR A 115 13.12 5.85 -0.22
N ILE A 116 13.40 6.39 0.96
CA ILE A 116 13.73 5.61 2.17
C ILE A 116 12.56 4.71 2.57
N ALA A 117 11.34 5.24 2.61
CA ALA A 117 10.15 4.46 2.94
C ALA A 117 9.89 3.34 1.91
N TRP A 118 10.07 3.62 0.62
CA TRP A 118 9.96 2.63 -0.44
C TRP A 118 10.98 1.52 -0.28
N LEU A 119 12.26 1.87 -0.12
CA LEU A 119 13.34 0.89 0.05
C LEU A 119 13.11 0.03 1.29
N GLY A 120 12.73 0.63 2.42
CA GLY A 120 12.40 -0.09 3.64
C GLY A 120 11.25 -1.08 3.44
N SER A 121 10.23 -0.71 2.68
CA SER A 121 9.12 -1.61 2.37
C SER A 121 9.54 -2.80 1.51
N ILE A 122 10.43 -2.62 0.55
CA ILE A 122 10.99 -3.73 -0.25
C ILE A 122 11.83 -4.67 0.63
N ILE A 123 12.65 -4.12 1.51
CA ILE A 123 13.43 -4.93 2.48
C ILE A 123 12.49 -5.77 3.36
N CYS A 124 11.37 -5.22 3.83
CA CYS A 124 10.39 -5.97 4.60
C CYS A 124 9.81 -7.17 3.82
N LEU A 125 9.50 -6.99 2.52
CA LEU A 125 9.02 -8.09 1.68
C LEU A 125 10.08 -9.17 1.48
N ILE A 126 11.33 -8.78 1.29
CA ILE A 126 12.46 -9.71 1.18
C ILE A 126 12.62 -10.50 2.49
N LEU A 127 12.56 -9.83 3.63
CA LEU A 127 12.66 -10.49 4.94
C LEU A 127 11.47 -11.43 5.20
N MET A 128 10.25 -11.07 4.77
CA MET A 128 9.11 -11.98 4.82
C MET A 128 9.35 -13.22 3.98
N ALA A 129 9.87 -13.06 2.77
CA ALA A 129 10.17 -14.19 1.88
C ALA A 129 11.29 -15.09 2.45
N ILE A 130 12.34 -14.52 2.99
CA ILE A 130 13.44 -15.28 3.64
C ILE A 130 12.90 -16.04 4.86
N ASN A 131 12.00 -15.46 5.63
CA ASN A 131 11.43 -16.10 6.82
C ASN A 131 10.54 -17.32 6.49
N LEU A 132 10.15 -17.47 5.21
CA LEU A 132 9.38 -18.63 4.71
C LEU A 132 10.26 -19.83 4.32
N ILE A 133 11.57 -19.64 4.16
CA ILE A 133 12.53 -20.68 3.76
C ILE A 133 13.11 -21.36 5.00
#